data_621b7e563e7d73df0d41f14579111efb
#
_entry.id   621b7e563e7d73df0d41f14579111efb
#
_cell.length_a   1.000
_cell.length_b   1.000
_cell.length_c   1.000
_cell.angle_alpha   90.00
_cell.angle_beta   90.00
_cell.angle_gamma   90.00
#
_symmetry.space_group_name_H-M   'P 1'
#
loop_
_entity.id
_entity.type
_entity.pdbx_description
1 polymer ?
#
loop_
_entity_poly.entity_id
_entity_poly.type
_entity_poly.pdbx_seq_one_letter_code
_entity_poly.pdbx_strand_id
1 'polypeptide(L)'
;MRLSVKRAVVLLLMLFGACTLTRTLYEVLTCPGEVPRTHMVSIRARNWNQTQYRYNQNTPMVFVGGVPRSGTTLMRAMLDAHPDIRCGEETRVIPRILSLRQGWGRQTEERWALEDEGVSQEMLDAATRAFLLEVIARHGDPAPLLCNKDPFTLKSAVYLSHIFPNSKFLLMLRDGRASVHSMISRRVTIAGFNLSSYRDCLTKWSNAIEVMLSQCMAVGRSRCMTIRYEDLVLQPRATMRRVLRFLKSPWHEGVLHHEEAIGQPGGVSLSRSERSTDQVIKPVNLEALTRWVGHIPADVQQDMENIAPMLRKLGYNPKANPPDYGQPDPEVINNTERVLRGDFKTPMRLKRLVQVSPKIVSKEDTEQPEKEMRSIIMQ
;
A
#
# COMPACT_ATOMS: atom_id res chain seq x y z
N MET A 1 -29.04 28.12 74.38
CA MET A 1 -28.11 26.97 74.33
C MET A 1 -26.82 27.41 73.61
N ARG A 2 -25.74 27.69 74.41
CA ARG A 2 -24.47 28.20 73.77
C ARG A 2 -23.64 26.98 73.34
N LEU A 3 -23.46 26.80 72.01
CA LEU A 3 -22.51 25.79 71.52
C LEU A 3 -21.10 26.13 72.03
N SER A 4 -20.43 25.15 72.66
CA SER A 4 -19.06 25.32 73.12
C SER A 4 -18.17 25.62 71.85
N VAL A 5 -17.26 26.59 72.02
CA VAL A 5 -16.34 27.01 70.94
C VAL A 5 -15.66 25.82 70.26
N LYS A 6 -15.29 24.79 70.99
CA LYS A 6 -14.72 23.53 70.54
C LYS A 6 -15.62 22.79 69.55
N ARG A 7 -16.95 22.74 69.80
CA ARG A 7 -17.92 22.09 68.89
C ARG A 7 -18.14 22.91 67.61
N ALA A 8 -18.08 24.24 67.71
CA ALA A 8 -18.19 25.12 66.54
C ALA A 8 -16.97 24.98 65.61
N VAL A 9 -15.77 24.87 66.18
CA VAL A 9 -14.50 24.62 65.40
C VAL A 9 -14.52 23.27 64.71
N VAL A 10 -14.96 22.21 65.40
CA VAL A 10 -15.08 20.86 64.80
C VAL A 10 -16.09 20.83 63.66
N LEU A 11 -17.23 21.50 63.80
CA LEU A 11 -18.24 21.63 62.75
C LEU A 11 -17.71 22.39 61.52
N LEU A 12 -16.98 23.45 61.72
CA LEU A 12 -16.33 24.22 60.64
C LEU A 12 -15.27 23.39 59.88
N LEU A 13 -14.48 22.59 60.61
CA LEU A 13 -13.47 21.71 59.97
C LEU A 13 -14.13 20.58 59.19
N MET A 14 -15.25 20.01 59.70
CA MET A 14 -16.01 18.99 58.96
C MET A 14 -16.70 19.59 57.68
N LEU A 15 -17.24 20.78 57.77
CA LEU A 15 -17.84 21.47 56.61
C LEU A 15 -16.78 21.84 55.59
N PHE A 16 -15.61 22.28 56.00
CA PHE A 16 -14.49 22.56 55.10
C PHE A 16 -13.96 21.28 54.46
N GLY A 17 -13.79 20.20 55.19
CA GLY A 17 -13.44 18.89 54.69
C GLY A 17 -14.46 18.32 53.68
N ALA A 18 -15.77 18.44 54.02
CA ALA A 18 -16.82 18.05 53.07
C ALA A 18 -16.83 18.90 51.79
N CYS A 19 -16.62 20.20 51.89
CA CYS A 19 -16.56 21.10 50.75
C CYS A 19 -15.35 20.84 49.85
N THR A 20 -14.18 20.54 50.43
CA THR A 20 -12.99 20.14 49.67
C THR A 20 -13.17 18.78 48.99
N LEU A 21 -13.78 17.82 49.68
CA LEU A 21 -14.07 16.48 49.14
C LEU A 21 -15.09 16.56 47.98
N THR A 22 -16.14 17.33 48.11
CA THR A 22 -17.14 17.53 47.05
C THR A 22 -16.54 18.27 45.87
N ARG A 23 -15.64 19.22 46.09
CA ARG A 23 -14.95 19.94 45.01
C ARG A 23 -13.99 19.02 44.23
N THR A 24 -13.19 18.21 44.93
CA THR A 24 -12.31 17.23 44.29
C THR A 24 -13.11 16.15 43.56
N LEU A 25 -14.22 15.67 44.14
CA LEU A 25 -15.11 14.70 43.52
C LEU A 25 -15.76 15.31 42.25
N TYR A 26 -16.19 16.58 42.33
CA TYR A 26 -16.74 17.30 41.20
C TYR A 26 -15.68 17.51 40.09
N GLU A 27 -14.45 17.89 40.42
CA GLU A 27 -13.35 18.03 39.45
C GLU A 27 -12.98 16.68 38.83
N VAL A 28 -12.99 15.57 39.54
CA VAL A 28 -12.76 14.23 39.03
C VAL A 28 -13.92 13.75 38.12
N LEU A 29 -15.16 14.05 38.49
CA LEU A 29 -16.34 13.65 37.74
C LEU A 29 -16.65 14.57 36.56
N THR A 30 -16.20 15.83 36.59
CA THR A 30 -16.43 16.82 35.55
C THR A 30 -15.18 17.11 34.69
N CYS A 31 -14.02 16.53 35.03
CA CYS A 31 -12.99 16.44 34.01
C CYS A 31 -13.57 15.65 32.84
N PRO A 32 -13.93 16.29 31.73
CA PRO A 32 -14.24 15.54 30.52
C PRO A 32 -12.96 14.76 30.26
N GLY A 33 -13.01 13.43 30.46
CA GLY A 33 -11.91 12.58 30.03
C GLY A 33 -11.51 13.08 28.66
N GLU A 34 -10.27 13.51 28.48
CA GLU A 34 -9.83 14.01 27.17
C GLU A 34 -10.18 12.94 26.17
N VAL A 35 -11.28 13.17 25.45
CA VAL A 35 -11.60 12.33 24.28
C VAL A 35 -10.36 12.44 23.41
N PRO A 36 -9.62 11.35 23.19
CA PRO A 36 -8.38 11.40 22.46
C PRO A 36 -8.63 12.16 21.17
N ARG A 37 -8.02 13.33 20.98
CA ARG A 37 -8.24 14.18 19.79
C ARG A 37 -7.80 13.35 18.59
N THR A 38 -8.77 12.70 17.94
CA THR A 38 -8.50 11.90 16.76
C THR A 38 -8.00 12.84 15.67
N HIS A 39 -6.78 12.62 15.22
CA HIS A 39 -6.24 13.39 14.09
C HIS A 39 -7.19 13.30 12.89
N MET A 40 -7.58 14.45 12.35
CA MET A 40 -8.56 14.56 11.27
C MET A 40 -8.01 15.44 10.15
N VAL A 41 -7.99 14.89 8.95
CA VAL A 41 -7.62 15.59 7.73
C VAL A 41 -8.88 16.02 6.99
N SER A 42 -9.04 17.34 6.77
CA SER A 42 -10.16 17.90 6.01
C SER A 42 -9.67 18.42 4.67
N ILE A 43 -10.28 17.96 3.58
CA ILE A 43 -9.93 18.35 2.22
C ILE A 43 -11.19 18.74 1.47
N ARG A 44 -11.11 19.85 0.75
CA ARG A 44 -12.18 20.31 -0.14
C ARG A 44 -11.86 19.86 -1.58
N ALA A 45 -12.80 19.19 -2.20
CA ALA A 45 -12.66 18.79 -3.59
C ALA A 45 -12.61 20.04 -4.50
N ARG A 46 -11.83 19.96 -5.57
CA ARG A 46 -11.72 21.04 -6.58
C ARG A 46 -12.86 21.03 -7.61
N ASN A 47 -13.86 20.17 -7.41
CA ASN A 47 -15.04 20.11 -8.27
C ASN A 47 -15.98 21.31 -8.02
N TRP A 48 -16.96 21.52 -8.91
CA TRP A 48 -17.93 22.62 -8.83
C TRP A 48 -18.76 22.60 -7.52
N ASN A 49 -19.00 21.41 -6.92
CA ASN A 49 -19.71 21.25 -5.65
C ASN A 49 -18.87 21.55 -4.41
N GLN A 50 -17.54 21.70 -4.57
CA GLN A 50 -16.61 21.91 -3.45
C GLN A 50 -16.83 20.95 -2.27
N THR A 51 -17.19 19.70 -2.54
CA THR A 51 -17.47 18.70 -1.52
C THR A 51 -16.33 18.61 -0.50
N GLN A 52 -16.67 18.70 0.78
CA GLN A 52 -15.69 18.57 1.87
C GLN A 52 -15.59 17.13 2.32
N TYR A 53 -14.41 16.56 2.25
CA TYR A 53 -14.08 15.24 2.77
C TYR A 53 -13.35 15.37 4.10
N ARG A 54 -13.66 14.49 5.05
CA ARG A 54 -13.02 14.40 6.34
C ARG A 54 -12.54 12.98 6.57
N TYR A 55 -11.25 12.83 6.82
CA TYR A 55 -10.61 11.54 7.01
C TYR A 55 -9.98 11.45 8.39
N ASN A 56 -10.09 10.29 9.02
CA ASN A 56 -9.46 9.96 10.28
C ASN A 56 -9.02 8.50 10.29
N GLN A 57 -8.51 8.00 11.41
CA GLN A 57 -8.05 6.62 11.55
C GLN A 57 -9.13 5.56 11.28
N ASN A 58 -10.40 5.90 11.45
CA ASN A 58 -11.55 5.00 11.24
C ASN A 58 -12.10 5.08 9.81
N THR A 59 -11.60 5.99 8.99
CA THR A 59 -11.98 6.07 7.58
C THR A 59 -11.56 4.79 6.87
N PRO A 60 -12.47 4.12 6.12
CA PRO A 60 -12.10 2.99 5.30
C PRO A 60 -11.01 3.37 4.29
N MET A 61 -9.94 2.58 4.25
CA MET A 61 -8.83 2.76 3.31
C MET A 61 -8.46 1.43 2.66
N VAL A 62 -7.87 1.51 1.49
CA VAL A 62 -7.36 0.35 0.74
C VAL A 62 -5.84 0.46 0.60
N PHE A 63 -5.13 -0.62 0.90
CA PHE A 63 -3.70 -0.73 0.63
C PHE A 63 -3.48 -1.80 -0.44
N VAL A 64 -2.95 -1.39 -1.59
CA VAL A 64 -2.58 -2.27 -2.69
C VAL A 64 -1.07 -2.49 -2.67
N GLY A 65 -0.64 -3.74 -2.55
CA GLY A 65 0.78 -4.07 -2.57
C GLY A 65 1.04 -5.43 -3.19
N GLY A 66 2.32 -5.79 -3.20
CA GLY A 66 2.85 -7.01 -3.81
C GLY A 66 4.32 -6.79 -4.13
N VAL A 67 5.00 -7.81 -4.61
CA VAL A 67 6.37 -7.61 -5.11
C VAL A 67 6.32 -6.70 -6.34
N PRO A 68 7.22 -5.72 -6.52
CA PRO A 68 7.24 -4.90 -7.73
C PRO A 68 7.10 -5.73 -9.01
N ARG A 69 6.37 -5.23 -10.00
CA ARG A 69 6.03 -5.92 -11.25
C ARG A 69 4.97 -7.03 -11.14
N SER A 70 4.29 -7.16 -10.00
CA SER A 70 3.16 -8.10 -9.83
C SER A 70 1.81 -7.57 -10.31
N GLY A 71 1.76 -6.40 -10.99
CA GLY A 71 0.52 -5.82 -11.49
C GLY A 71 -0.16 -4.83 -10.55
N THR A 72 0.53 -4.38 -9.50
CA THR A 72 0.01 -3.36 -8.56
C THR A 72 -0.40 -2.06 -9.25
N THR A 73 0.33 -1.62 -10.28
CA THR A 73 0.00 -0.42 -11.05
C THR A 73 -1.26 -0.62 -11.91
N LEU A 74 -1.48 -1.80 -12.49
CA LEU A 74 -2.71 -2.11 -13.22
C LEU A 74 -3.91 -2.11 -12.27
N MET A 75 -3.83 -2.82 -11.15
CA MET A 75 -4.88 -2.84 -10.13
C MET A 75 -5.22 -1.42 -9.66
N ARG A 76 -4.20 -0.60 -9.37
CA ARG A 76 -4.38 0.79 -9.00
C ARG A 76 -5.12 1.59 -10.06
N ALA A 77 -4.72 1.48 -11.33
CA ALA A 77 -5.35 2.21 -12.42
C ALA A 77 -6.81 1.80 -12.63
N MET A 78 -7.12 0.50 -12.53
CA MET A 78 -8.50 0.00 -12.59
C MET A 78 -9.34 0.53 -11.42
N LEU A 79 -8.77 0.63 -10.21
CA LEU A 79 -9.46 1.22 -9.05
C LEU A 79 -9.63 2.74 -9.20
N ASP A 80 -8.62 3.47 -9.70
CA ASP A 80 -8.71 4.91 -9.94
C ASP A 80 -9.73 5.29 -11.03
N ALA A 81 -10.05 4.36 -11.93
CA ALA A 81 -11.13 4.53 -12.90
C ALA A 81 -12.54 4.41 -12.30
N HIS A 82 -12.64 4.02 -11.02
CA HIS A 82 -13.90 4.05 -10.28
C HIS A 82 -14.16 5.44 -9.72
N PRO A 83 -15.39 6.00 -9.80
CA PRO A 83 -15.68 7.37 -9.36
C PRO A 83 -15.43 7.61 -7.87
N ASP A 84 -15.62 6.58 -7.03
CA ASP A 84 -15.55 6.70 -5.58
C ASP A 84 -14.19 6.29 -4.97
N ILE A 85 -13.22 5.83 -5.78
CA ILE A 85 -11.93 5.32 -5.28
C ILE A 85 -10.79 6.16 -5.84
N ARG A 86 -9.81 6.50 -4.99
CA ARG A 86 -8.57 7.19 -5.39
C ARG A 86 -7.37 6.59 -4.70
N CYS A 87 -6.44 6.08 -5.52
CA CYS A 87 -5.18 5.53 -5.06
C CYS A 87 -4.00 6.48 -5.29
N GLY A 88 -4.00 7.21 -6.39
CA GLY A 88 -2.85 8.01 -6.81
C GLY A 88 -1.62 7.15 -7.20
N GLU A 89 -0.50 7.81 -7.48
CA GLU A 89 0.77 7.18 -7.80
C GLU A 89 1.48 6.63 -6.55
N GLU A 90 2.65 6.00 -6.73
CA GLU A 90 3.48 5.54 -5.61
C GLU A 90 4.01 6.72 -4.80
N THR A 91 3.74 6.72 -3.50
CA THR A 91 4.25 7.76 -2.60
C THR A 91 5.73 7.58 -2.30
N ARG A 92 6.21 6.34 -2.31
CA ARG A 92 7.58 5.91 -1.97
C ARG A 92 8.01 6.23 -0.54
N VAL A 93 7.32 7.15 0.14
CA VAL A 93 7.63 7.51 1.54
C VAL A 93 6.96 6.57 2.54
N ILE A 94 5.77 6.06 2.23
CA ILE A 94 5.00 5.18 3.13
C ILE A 94 5.79 3.91 3.50
N PRO A 95 6.35 3.13 2.55
CA PRO A 95 7.14 1.95 2.92
C PRO A 95 8.37 2.29 3.77
N ARG A 96 8.99 3.46 3.56
CA ARG A 96 10.17 3.92 4.31
C ARG A 96 9.81 4.24 5.76
N ILE A 97 8.76 5.01 5.99
CA ILE A 97 8.27 5.33 7.34
C ILE A 97 7.85 4.06 8.08
N LEU A 98 7.16 3.13 7.41
CA LEU A 98 6.79 1.83 7.99
C LEU A 98 8.02 1.00 8.37
N SER A 99 9.06 1.00 7.54
CA SER A 99 10.32 0.32 7.83
C SER A 99 11.04 0.96 9.03
N LEU A 100 11.10 2.29 9.09
CA LEU A 100 11.66 3.04 10.21
C LEU A 100 10.89 2.72 11.51
N ARG A 101 9.56 2.81 11.48
CA ARG A 101 8.70 2.47 12.64
C ARG A 101 8.91 1.04 13.13
N GLN A 102 9.06 0.08 12.22
CA GLN A 102 9.37 -1.30 12.57
C GLN A 102 10.78 -1.45 13.19
N GLY A 103 11.74 -0.63 12.78
CA GLY A 103 13.08 -0.56 13.37
C GLY A 103 13.00 -0.29 14.86
N TRP A 104 12.29 0.77 15.26
CA TRP A 104 12.14 1.20 16.66
C TRP A 104 11.50 0.17 17.60
N GLY A 105 10.94 -0.92 17.10
CA GLY A 105 10.35 -1.97 17.93
C GLY A 105 11.09 -3.30 17.88
N ARG A 106 12.14 -3.44 17.05
CA ARG A 106 12.82 -4.73 16.83
C ARG A 106 13.79 -5.10 17.95
N GLN A 107 14.53 -4.15 18.46
CA GLN A 107 15.51 -4.38 19.53
C GLN A 107 14.88 -4.03 20.87
N THR A 108 14.92 -4.97 21.79
CA THR A 108 14.34 -4.80 23.14
C THR A 108 14.99 -3.65 23.87
N GLU A 109 16.31 -3.50 23.71
CA GLU A 109 17.13 -2.44 24.31
C GLU A 109 16.73 -1.05 23.79
N GLU A 110 16.61 -0.89 22.47
CA GLU A 110 16.18 0.37 21.84
C GLU A 110 14.76 0.76 22.26
N ARG A 111 13.87 -0.24 22.35
CA ARG A 111 12.51 -0.03 22.82
C ARG A 111 12.47 0.45 24.27
N TRP A 112 13.26 -0.14 25.14
CA TRP A 112 13.34 0.26 26.56
C TRP A 112 13.95 1.66 26.69
N ALA A 113 15.00 2.00 25.93
CA ALA A 113 15.57 3.33 25.92
C ALA A 113 14.55 4.39 25.53
N LEU A 114 13.74 4.15 24.49
CA LEU A 114 12.67 5.06 24.08
C LEU A 114 11.59 5.22 25.16
N GLU A 115 11.17 4.12 25.79
CA GLU A 115 10.16 4.12 26.87
C GLU A 115 10.70 4.84 28.11
N ASP A 116 11.98 4.69 28.46
CA ASP A 116 12.65 5.37 29.59
C ASP A 116 12.72 6.89 29.37
N GLU A 117 12.95 7.32 28.12
CA GLU A 117 12.92 8.72 27.70
C GLU A 117 11.50 9.29 27.50
N GLY A 118 10.46 8.51 27.84
CA GLY A 118 9.06 8.93 27.75
C GLY A 118 8.43 8.81 26.36
N VAL A 119 9.10 8.16 25.40
CA VAL A 119 8.57 7.93 24.05
C VAL A 119 7.87 6.58 23.99
N SER A 120 6.55 6.58 24.25
CA SER A 120 5.76 5.34 24.25
C SER A 120 5.45 4.83 22.85
N GLN A 121 5.11 3.54 22.75
CA GLN A 121 4.70 2.92 21.48
C GLN A 121 3.41 3.57 20.94
N GLU A 122 2.48 3.95 21.82
CA GLU A 122 1.25 4.65 21.46
C GLU A 122 1.52 6.02 20.84
N MET A 123 2.51 6.74 21.37
CA MET A 123 2.95 8.04 20.83
C MET A 123 3.53 7.87 19.43
N LEU A 124 4.39 6.88 19.22
CA LEU A 124 4.95 6.56 17.91
C LEU A 124 3.89 6.12 16.90
N ASP A 125 2.90 5.33 17.36
CA ASP A 125 1.78 4.90 16.51
C ASP A 125 0.86 6.06 16.14
N ALA A 126 0.60 6.96 17.06
CA ALA A 126 -0.19 8.17 16.81
C ALA A 126 0.50 9.08 15.78
N ALA A 127 1.80 9.32 15.93
CA ALA A 127 2.61 10.10 15.00
C ALA A 127 2.68 9.44 13.61
N THR A 128 2.93 8.14 13.56
CA THR A 128 2.97 7.38 12.30
C THR A 128 1.61 7.41 11.59
N ARG A 129 0.54 7.21 12.32
CA ARG A 129 -0.84 7.28 11.81
C ARG A 129 -1.15 8.65 11.23
N ALA A 130 -0.84 9.72 11.95
CA ALA A 130 -1.04 11.09 11.50
C ALA A 130 -0.28 11.37 10.21
N PHE A 131 1.01 10.99 10.15
CA PHE A 131 1.82 11.13 8.95
C PHE A 131 1.25 10.38 7.75
N LEU A 132 0.90 9.09 7.92
CA LEU A 132 0.35 8.28 6.84
C LEU A 132 -0.99 8.82 6.35
N LEU A 133 -1.87 9.23 7.27
CA LEU A 133 -3.17 9.81 6.94
C LEU A 133 -3.03 11.10 6.13
N GLU A 134 -2.14 12.01 6.53
CA GLU A 134 -1.87 13.26 5.80
C GLU A 134 -1.35 12.98 4.39
N VAL A 135 -0.38 12.06 4.26
CA VAL A 135 0.18 11.69 2.95
C VAL A 135 -0.89 11.11 2.06
N ILE A 136 -1.65 10.10 2.52
CA ILE A 136 -2.65 9.42 1.70
C ILE A 136 -3.80 10.36 1.33
N ALA A 137 -4.30 11.13 2.29
CA ALA A 137 -5.45 12.00 2.07
C ALA A 137 -5.14 13.17 1.12
N ARG A 138 -3.90 13.69 1.14
CA ARG A 138 -3.50 14.82 0.27
C ARG A 138 -2.84 14.39 -1.03
N HIS A 139 -2.62 13.08 -1.21
CA HIS A 139 -2.02 12.55 -2.43
C HIS A 139 -3.09 12.29 -3.49
N GLY A 140 -3.32 13.28 -4.35
CA GLY A 140 -4.34 13.24 -5.40
C GLY A 140 -5.67 13.90 -5.02
N ASP A 141 -6.70 13.62 -5.80
CA ASP A 141 -8.03 14.15 -5.54
C ASP A 141 -8.71 13.41 -4.37
N PRO A 142 -9.52 14.08 -3.55
CA PRO A 142 -10.26 13.43 -2.49
C PRO A 142 -11.37 12.53 -3.05
N ALA A 143 -11.66 11.41 -2.35
CA ALA A 143 -12.69 10.46 -2.73
C ALA A 143 -13.33 9.81 -1.49
N PRO A 144 -14.53 9.20 -1.61
CA PRO A 144 -15.15 8.45 -0.53
C PRO A 144 -14.27 7.33 0.03
N LEU A 145 -13.52 6.63 -0.85
CA LEU A 145 -12.62 5.55 -0.48
C LEU A 145 -11.19 5.88 -0.94
N LEU A 146 -10.33 6.14 0.04
CA LEU A 146 -8.91 6.37 -0.22
C LEU A 146 -8.16 5.05 -0.37
N CYS A 147 -7.17 5.06 -1.24
CA CYS A 147 -6.30 3.92 -1.50
C CYS A 147 -4.84 4.38 -1.55
N ASN A 148 -3.94 3.55 -1.08
CA ASN A 148 -2.50 3.70 -1.28
C ASN A 148 -1.96 2.51 -2.06
N LYS A 149 -1.14 2.78 -3.08
CA LYS A 149 -0.41 1.76 -3.81
C LYS A 149 1.09 2.02 -3.73
N ASP A 150 1.73 1.38 -2.79
CA ASP A 150 3.17 1.23 -2.71
C ASP A 150 3.49 -0.26 -2.56
N PRO A 151 4.24 -0.89 -3.48
CA PRO A 151 4.36 -2.35 -3.56
C PRO A 151 4.69 -3.03 -2.23
N PHE A 152 5.70 -2.57 -1.49
CA PHE A 152 6.15 -3.20 -0.25
C PHE A 152 5.37 -2.80 1.01
N THR A 153 4.37 -1.94 0.91
CA THR A 153 3.55 -1.52 2.07
C THR A 153 2.92 -2.73 2.78
N LEU A 154 2.57 -3.78 2.04
CA LEU A 154 1.94 -4.97 2.63
C LEU A 154 2.87 -5.84 3.47
N LYS A 155 4.18 -5.56 3.50
CA LYS A 155 5.08 -6.15 4.51
C LYS A 155 4.72 -5.72 5.94
N SER A 156 3.94 -4.65 6.08
CA SER A 156 3.47 -4.09 7.35
C SER A 156 1.95 -4.16 7.50
N ALA A 157 1.27 -5.11 6.83
CA ALA A 157 -0.19 -5.14 6.79
C ALA A 157 -0.83 -5.33 8.18
N VAL A 158 -0.23 -6.13 9.05
CA VAL A 158 -0.68 -6.31 10.44
C VAL A 158 -0.61 -4.99 11.20
N TYR A 159 0.53 -4.28 11.13
CA TYR A 159 0.69 -2.99 11.76
C TYR A 159 -0.30 -1.95 11.23
N LEU A 160 -0.44 -1.86 9.91
CA LEU A 160 -1.43 -0.97 9.28
C LEU A 160 -2.85 -1.30 9.70
N SER A 161 -3.18 -2.58 9.86
CA SER A 161 -4.51 -3.01 10.32
C SER A 161 -4.77 -2.65 11.79
N HIS A 162 -3.73 -2.43 12.57
CA HIS A 162 -3.82 -1.92 13.94
C HIS A 162 -4.09 -0.41 13.96
N ILE A 163 -3.28 0.37 13.25
CA ILE A 163 -3.40 1.84 13.25
C ILE A 163 -4.57 2.37 12.38
N PHE A 164 -5.06 1.58 11.42
CA PHE A 164 -6.25 1.85 10.58
C PHE A 164 -7.20 0.66 10.63
N PRO A 165 -8.06 0.55 11.65
CA PRO A 165 -8.84 -0.66 11.92
C PRO A 165 -9.84 -1.01 10.82
N ASN A 166 -10.31 -0.04 10.02
CA ASN A 166 -11.25 -0.24 8.93
C ASN A 166 -10.58 -0.40 7.55
N SER A 167 -9.24 -0.56 7.52
CA SER A 167 -8.51 -0.75 6.27
C SER A 167 -8.69 -2.15 5.67
N LYS A 168 -8.58 -2.21 4.34
CA LYS A 168 -8.53 -3.44 3.56
C LYS A 168 -7.26 -3.52 2.73
N PHE A 169 -6.81 -4.74 2.47
CA PHE A 169 -5.53 -5.02 1.83
C PHE A 169 -5.75 -5.87 0.58
N LEU A 170 -5.16 -5.45 -0.53
CA LEU A 170 -5.16 -6.19 -1.79
C LEU A 170 -3.72 -6.63 -2.09
N LEU A 171 -3.43 -7.91 -1.89
CA LEU A 171 -2.12 -8.49 -2.17
C LEU A 171 -2.09 -9.03 -3.59
N MET A 172 -1.37 -8.33 -4.47
CA MET A 172 -1.15 -8.77 -5.85
C MET A 172 -0.08 -9.87 -5.89
N LEU A 173 -0.48 -11.02 -6.37
CA LEU A 173 0.38 -12.16 -6.65
C LEU A 173 0.64 -12.25 -8.16
N ARG A 174 1.81 -12.67 -8.54
CA ARG A 174 2.17 -12.96 -9.93
C ARG A 174 3.26 -14.02 -9.97
N ASP A 175 3.31 -14.79 -11.02
CA ASP A 175 4.42 -15.72 -11.26
C ASP A 175 5.76 -15.00 -11.06
N GLY A 176 6.58 -15.55 -10.15
CA GLY A 176 7.86 -14.94 -9.79
C GLY A 176 8.82 -14.82 -10.98
N ARG A 177 8.75 -15.77 -11.91
CA ARG A 177 9.54 -15.77 -13.15
C ARG A 177 9.19 -14.57 -14.02
N ALA A 178 7.89 -14.31 -14.19
CA ALA A 178 7.40 -13.15 -14.95
C ALA A 178 7.70 -11.82 -14.24
N SER A 179 7.56 -11.77 -12.92
CA SER A 179 7.86 -10.56 -12.13
C SER A 179 9.35 -10.23 -12.20
N VAL A 180 10.22 -11.20 -11.95
CA VAL A 180 11.68 -11.02 -11.96
C VAL A 180 12.20 -10.70 -13.36
N HIS A 181 11.74 -11.40 -14.41
CA HIS A 181 12.10 -11.05 -15.78
C HIS A 181 11.70 -9.58 -16.09
N SER A 182 10.52 -9.16 -15.67
CA SER A 182 10.08 -7.76 -15.87
C SER A 182 10.90 -6.76 -15.06
N MET A 183 11.44 -7.12 -13.88
CA MET A 183 12.35 -6.26 -13.13
C MET A 183 13.68 -6.08 -13.88
N ILE A 184 14.27 -7.18 -14.31
CA ILE A 184 15.59 -7.22 -14.97
C ILE A 184 15.52 -6.52 -16.34
N SER A 185 14.59 -6.94 -17.20
CA SER A 185 14.47 -6.41 -18.57
C SER A 185 14.13 -4.92 -18.64
N ARG A 186 13.41 -4.40 -17.61
CA ARG A 186 13.06 -2.97 -17.52
C ARG A 186 13.96 -2.18 -16.59
N ARG A 187 15.01 -2.81 -16.05
CA ARG A 187 15.97 -2.18 -15.11
C ARG A 187 15.25 -1.45 -13.97
N VAL A 188 14.30 -2.15 -13.32
CA VAL A 188 13.58 -1.62 -12.14
C VAL A 188 14.46 -1.82 -10.92
N THR A 189 15.14 -0.77 -10.48
CA THR A 189 15.99 -0.82 -9.29
C THR A 189 15.14 -0.97 -8.03
N ILE A 190 15.47 -1.99 -7.23
CA ILE A 190 14.86 -2.30 -5.95
C ILE A 190 15.99 -2.51 -4.97
N ALA A 191 15.95 -1.81 -3.85
CA ALA A 191 16.97 -1.94 -2.81
C ALA A 191 17.16 -3.41 -2.41
N GLY A 192 18.41 -3.85 -2.44
CA GLY A 192 18.78 -5.21 -2.09
C GLY A 192 18.64 -6.26 -3.22
N PHE A 193 18.13 -5.94 -4.42
CA PHE A 193 18.02 -6.87 -5.55
C PHE A 193 19.19 -6.67 -6.53
N ASN A 194 19.88 -7.75 -6.87
CA ASN A 194 20.91 -7.74 -7.92
C ASN A 194 20.28 -8.04 -9.28
N LEU A 195 19.99 -7.00 -10.07
CA LEU A 195 19.35 -7.13 -11.38
C LEU A 195 20.22 -7.85 -12.44
N SER A 196 21.48 -8.16 -12.15
CA SER A 196 22.34 -8.98 -13.01
C SER A 196 22.18 -10.48 -12.75
N SER A 197 21.39 -10.88 -11.75
CA SER A 197 21.22 -12.28 -11.34
C SER A 197 19.76 -12.67 -11.20
N TYR A 198 19.26 -13.54 -12.08
CA TYR A 198 17.93 -14.14 -11.94
C TYR A 198 17.80 -14.92 -10.62
N ARG A 199 18.83 -15.67 -10.23
CA ARG A 199 18.85 -16.44 -8.98
C ARG A 199 18.64 -15.56 -7.77
N ASP A 200 19.41 -14.48 -7.64
CA ASP A 200 19.27 -13.51 -6.55
C ASP A 200 17.87 -12.89 -6.52
N CYS A 201 17.39 -12.40 -7.65
CA CYS A 201 16.09 -11.78 -7.75
C CYS A 201 14.93 -12.72 -7.45
N LEU A 202 14.99 -14.00 -7.88
CA LEU A 202 13.97 -15.01 -7.60
C LEU A 202 13.95 -15.41 -6.12
N THR A 203 15.13 -15.58 -5.50
CA THR A 203 15.25 -15.84 -4.06
C THR A 203 14.61 -14.68 -3.25
N LYS A 204 14.95 -13.44 -3.57
CA LYS A 204 14.41 -12.26 -2.89
C LYS A 204 12.94 -12.05 -3.17
N TRP A 205 12.46 -12.37 -4.38
CA TRP A 205 11.04 -12.40 -4.70
C TRP A 205 10.30 -13.39 -3.80
N SER A 206 10.83 -14.62 -3.68
CA SER A 206 10.25 -15.69 -2.87
C SER A 206 10.14 -15.27 -1.40
N ASN A 207 11.21 -14.75 -0.82
CA ASN A 207 11.22 -14.27 0.56
C ASN A 207 10.27 -13.09 0.77
N ALA A 208 10.23 -12.14 -0.16
CA ALA A 208 9.36 -10.97 -0.03
C ALA A 208 7.87 -11.32 -0.10
N ILE A 209 7.49 -12.24 -1.00
CA ILE A 209 6.09 -12.65 -1.13
C ILE A 209 5.66 -13.54 0.04
N GLU A 210 6.54 -14.36 0.60
CA GLU A 210 6.26 -15.15 1.79
C GLU A 210 5.92 -14.24 2.99
N VAL A 211 6.72 -13.19 3.22
CA VAL A 211 6.44 -12.19 4.26
C VAL A 211 5.09 -11.52 4.03
N MET A 212 4.81 -11.02 2.81
CA MET A 212 3.55 -10.33 2.54
C MET A 212 2.33 -11.27 2.64
N LEU A 213 2.48 -12.53 2.22
CA LEU A 213 1.41 -13.52 2.35
C LEU A 213 1.14 -13.84 3.82
N SER A 214 2.17 -14.01 4.65
CA SER A 214 2.00 -14.23 6.09
C SER A 214 1.32 -13.05 6.77
N GLN A 215 1.69 -11.82 6.44
CA GLN A 215 1.02 -10.60 6.91
C GLN A 215 -0.46 -10.57 6.50
N CYS A 216 -0.76 -10.90 5.25
CA CYS A 216 -2.13 -10.96 4.74
C CYS A 216 -2.97 -12.03 5.47
N MET A 217 -2.39 -13.21 5.72
CA MET A 217 -3.04 -14.28 6.47
C MET A 217 -3.32 -13.86 7.92
N ALA A 218 -2.37 -13.20 8.58
CA ALA A 218 -2.52 -12.71 9.94
C ALA A 218 -3.59 -11.63 10.09
N VAL A 219 -3.73 -10.75 9.10
CA VAL A 219 -4.83 -9.75 9.02
C VAL A 219 -6.19 -10.44 8.84
N GLY A 220 -6.24 -11.57 8.16
CA GLY A 220 -7.41 -12.40 7.93
C GLY A 220 -8.21 -12.06 6.66
N ARG A 221 -8.96 -13.05 6.18
CA ARG A 221 -9.68 -13.04 4.88
C ARG A 221 -10.76 -11.95 4.76
N SER A 222 -11.28 -11.47 5.86
CA SER A 222 -12.27 -10.37 5.86
C SER A 222 -11.67 -9.01 5.50
N ARG A 223 -10.36 -8.85 5.72
CA ARG A 223 -9.65 -7.58 5.50
C ARG A 223 -8.49 -7.69 4.50
N CYS A 224 -7.97 -8.88 4.20
CA CYS A 224 -6.94 -9.07 3.18
C CYS A 224 -7.39 -10.08 2.11
N MET A 225 -7.26 -9.66 0.84
CA MET A 225 -7.58 -10.46 -0.33
C MET A 225 -6.35 -10.62 -1.21
N THR A 226 -6.05 -11.85 -1.58
CA THR A 226 -5.03 -12.16 -2.59
C THR A 226 -5.63 -12.15 -3.99
N ILE A 227 -4.94 -11.57 -4.96
CA ILE A 227 -5.37 -11.47 -6.35
C ILE A 227 -4.20 -11.89 -7.24
N ARG A 228 -4.41 -12.90 -8.07
CA ARG A 228 -3.43 -13.28 -9.09
C ARG A 228 -3.51 -12.29 -10.25
N TYR A 229 -2.35 -11.81 -10.68
CA TYR A 229 -2.23 -10.94 -11.86
C TYR A 229 -2.77 -11.63 -13.11
N GLU A 230 -2.51 -12.92 -13.23
CA GLU A 230 -2.98 -13.74 -14.33
C GLU A 230 -4.51 -13.76 -14.38
N ASP A 231 -5.20 -13.98 -13.25
CA ASP A 231 -6.68 -13.91 -13.18
C ASP A 231 -7.20 -12.53 -13.53
N LEU A 232 -6.50 -11.45 -13.07
CA LEU A 232 -6.89 -10.08 -13.39
C LEU A 232 -6.78 -9.79 -14.89
N VAL A 233 -5.77 -10.34 -15.56
CA VAL A 233 -5.54 -10.12 -16.99
C VAL A 233 -6.42 -11.03 -17.83
N LEU A 234 -6.57 -12.32 -17.48
CA LEU A 234 -7.33 -13.27 -18.22
C LEU A 234 -8.85 -13.04 -18.10
N GLN A 235 -9.31 -12.71 -16.90
CA GLN A 235 -10.73 -12.54 -16.57
C GLN A 235 -10.97 -11.25 -15.77
N PRO A 236 -10.73 -10.07 -16.38
CA PRO A 236 -10.76 -8.79 -15.66
C PRO A 236 -12.13 -8.50 -15.04
N ARG A 237 -13.21 -8.76 -15.74
CA ARG A 237 -14.58 -8.51 -15.26
C ARG A 237 -14.92 -9.35 -14.03
N ALA A 238 -14.64 -10.64 -14.06
CA ALA A 238 -14.90 -11.54 -12.94
C ALA A 238 -14.04 -11.17 -11.73
N THR A 239 -12.76 -10.86 -11.96
CA THR A 239 -11.82 -10.47 -10.93
C THR A 239 -12.19 -9.14 -10.28
N MET A 240 -12.49 -8.09 -11.07
CA MET A 240 -12.88 -6.79 -10.54
C MET A 240 -14.21 -6.80 -9.80
N ARG A 241 -15.18 -7.64 -10.22
CA ARG A 241 -16.42 -7.86 -9.45
C ARG A 241 -16.14 -8.42 -8.05
N ARG A 242 -15.20 -9.37 -7.94
CA ARG A 242 -14.77 -9.91 -6.63
C ARG A 242 -14.09 -8.83 -5.78
N VAL A 243 -13.20 -8.04 -6.40
CA VAL A 243 -12.47 -6.95 -5.72
C VAL A 243 -13.44 -5.89 -5.21
N LEU A 244 -14.32 -5.34 -6.05
CA LEU A 244 -15.25 -4.29 -5.64
C LEU A 244 -16.25 -4.79 -4.58
N ARG A 245 -16.72 -6.04 -4.69
CA ARG A 245 -17.54 -6.66 -3.64
C ARG A 245 -16.78 -6.76 -2.31
N PHE A 246 -15.52 -7.18 -2.34
CA PHE A 246 -14.66 -7.21 -1.16
C PHE A 246 -14.47 -5.82 -0.57
N LEU A 247 -14.28 -4.79 -1.38
CA LEU A 247 -14.15 -3.39 -0.95
C LEU A 247 -15.47 -2.78 -0.47
N LYS A 248 -16.62 -3.43 -0.74
CA LYS A 248 -17.98 -2.92 -0.53
C LYS A 248 -18.27 -1.68 -1.38
N SER A 249 -17.67 -1.60 -2.56
CA SER A 249 -17.92 -0.54 -3.55
C SER A 249 -18.89 -1.05 -4.61
N PRO A 250 -19.78 -0.21 -5.16
CA PRO A 250 -20.68 -0.61 -6.25
C PRO A 250 -19.88 -0.97 -7.49
N TRP A 251 -20.52 -1.73 -8.41
CA TRP A 251 -19.90 -2.00 -9.70
C TRP A 251 -19.91 -0.72 -10.56
N HIS A 252 -18.78 -0.47 -11.21
CA HIS A 252 -18.65 0.59 -12.22
C HIS A 252 -17.86 0.06 -13.41
N GLU A 253 -18.41 0.20 -14.63
CA GLU A 253 -17.83 -0.36 -15.85
C GLU A 253 -16.44 0.23 -16.19
N GLY A 254 -16.20 1.50 -15.82
CA GLY A 254 -14.94 2.20 -16.04
C GLY A 254 -13.70 1.47 -15.50
N VAL A 255 -13.86 0.58 -14.50
CA VAL A 255 -12.74 -0.20 -13.99
C VAL A 255 -12.13 -1.15 -15.04
N LEU A 256 -12.87 -1.50 -16.10
CA LEU A 256 -12.39 -2.32 -17.20
C LEU A 256 -11.77 -1.50 -18.34
N HIS A 257 -12.02 -0.18 -18.35
CA HIS A 257 -11.56 0.75 -19.38
C HIS A 257 -10.71 1.86 -18.76
N HIS A 258 -9.80 1.46 -17.85
CA HIS A 258 -8.94 2.39 -17.10
C HIS A 258 -8.11 3.30 -18.00
N GLU A 259 -7.74 2.83 -19.20
CA GLU A 259 -6.97 3.59 -20.22
C GLU A 259 -7.73 4.82 -20.72
N GLU A 260 -9.06 4.80 -20.74
CA GLU A 260 -9.91 5.91 -21.16
C GLU A 260 -9.97 7.00 -20.08
N ALA A 261 -9.86 6.59 -18.80
CA ALA A 261 -9.86 7.50 -17.66
C ALA A 261 -8.52 8.21 -17.43
N ILE A 262 -7.45 7.83 -18.11
CA ILE A 262 -6.12 8.39 -17.90
C ILE A 262 -6.07 9.87 -18.28
N GLY A 263 -5.65 10.72 -17.30
CA GLY A 263 -5.53 12.15 -17.46
C GLY A 263 -6.86 12.90 -17.61
N GLN A 264 -7.98 12.25 -17.31
CA GLN A 264 -9.27 12.91 -17.15
C GLN A 264 -9.38 13.51 -15.73
N PRO A 265 -10.14 14.59 -15.54
CA PRO A 265 -10.43 15.10 -14.20
C PRO A 265 -11.09 14.01 -13.34
N GLY A 266 -10.54 13.76 -12.15
CA GLY A 266 -11.02 12.71 -11.26
C GLY A 266 -10.81 11.28 -11.79
N GLY A 267 -9.98 11.09 -12.81
CA GLY A 267 -9.63 9.79 -13.38
C GLY A 267 -8.24 9.31 -12.94
N VAL A 268 -7.61 8.52 -13.82
CA VAL A 268 -6.32 7.89 -13.56
C VAL A 268 -5.16 8.87 -13.79
N SER A 269 -4.40 9.17 -12.75
CA SER A 269 -3.13 9.87 -12.86
C SER A 269 -1.98 8.90 -13.14
N LEU A 270 -0.93 9.33 -13.80
CA LEU A 270 0.24 8.50 -14.13
C LEU A 270 1.54 9.23 -13.80
N SER A 271 2.43 8.54 -13.09
CA SER A 271 3.77 9.01 -12.80
C SER A 271 4.72 8.78 -13.97
N ARG A 272 5.56 9.79 -14.28
CA ARG A 272 6.66 9.65 -15.24
C ARG A 272 7.79 8.77 -14.73
N SER A 273 7.88 8.60 -13.43
CA SER A 273 8.92 7.80 -12.77
C SER A 273 8.55 6.32 -12.60
N GLU A 274 7.28 5.93 -12.80
CA GLU A 274 6.85 4.54 -12.72
C GLU A 274 7.15 3.80 -14.05
N ARG A 275 7.96 2.75 -13.96
CA ARG A 275 8.36 1.91 -15.11
C ARG A 275 7.21 1.07 -15.70
N SER A 276 6.00 1.18 -15.16
CA SER A 276 4.79 0.47 -15.65
C SER A 276 3.88 1.36 -16.48
N THR A 277 4.14 2.66 -16.57
CA THR A 277 3.27 3.65 -17.22
C THR A 277 2.97 3.29 -18.68
N ASP A 278 3.98 2.87 -19.45
CA ASP A 278 3.85 2.46 -20.86
C ASP A 278 2.94 1.23 -21.08
N GLN A 279 2.75 0.41 -20.05
CA GLN A 279 1.87 -0.77 -20.09
C GLN A 279 0.45 -0.42 -19.70
N VAL A 280 0.29 0.39 -18.66
CA VAL A 280 -1.03 0.75 -18.10
C VAL A 280 -1.81 1.72 -19.00
N ILE A 281 -1.16 2.43 -19.92
CA ILE A 281 -1.86 3.24 -20.93
C ILE A 281 -2.61 2.43 -21.98
N LYS A 282 -2.38 1.11 -22.04
CA LYS A 282 -3.03 0.19 -22.96
C LYS A 282 -4.20 -0.49 -22.25
N PRO A 283 -5.24 -0.93 -22.97
CA PRO A 283 -6.25 -1.80 -22.41
C PRO A 283 -5.64 -3.10 -21.88
N VAL A 284 -6.36 -3.80 -21.01
CA VAL A 284 -5.92 -5.10 -20.48
C VAL A 284 -5.63 -6.04 -21.65
N ASN A 285 -4.43 -6.63 -21.70
CA ASN A 285 -3.95 -7.48 -22.78
C ASN A 285 -2.99 -8.56 -22.25
N LEU A 286 -2.72 -9.58 -23.07
CA LEU A 286 -1.97 -10.79 -22.70
C LEU A 286 -0.45 -10.64 -22.78
N GLU A 287 0.08 -9.55 -23.39
CA GLU A 287 1.51 -9.42 -23.71
C GLU A 287 2.46 -9.72 -22.56
N ALA A 288 2.07 -9.35 -21.32
CA ALA A 288 2.95 -9.47 -20.17
C ALA A 288 2.99 -10.87 -19.53
N LEU A 289 2.09 -11.78 -19.89
CA LEU A 289 1.97 -13.10 -19.25
C LEU A 289 3.15 -14.02 -19.57
N THR A 290 3.58 -14.06 -20.82
CA THR A 290 4.55 -15.05 -21.33
C THR A 290 5.88 -14.46 -21.77
N ARG A 291 6.10 -13.14 -21.66
CA ARG A 291 7.35 -12.49 -22.10
C ARG A 291 8.63 -13.02 -21.45
N TRP A 292 8.53 -13.68 -20.32
CA TRP A 292 9.67 -14.24 -19.61
C TRP A 292 10.13 -15.60 -20.14
N VAL A 293 9.28 -16.27 -20.92
CA VAL A 293 9.54 -17.62 -21.49
C VAL A 293 10.77 -17.58 -22.39
N GLY A 294 11.70 -18.48 -22.17
CA GLY A 294 12.96 -18.55 -22.91
C GLY A 294 14.08 -17.60 -22.44
N HIS A 295 13.83 -16.74 -21.43
CA HIS A 295 14.82 -15.76 -20.97
C HIS A 295 15.52 -16.11 -19.63
N ILE A 296 15.02 -17.11 -18.92
CA ILE A 296 15.64 -17.53 -17.66
C ILE A 296 16.80 -18.50 -17.96
N PRO A 297 17.98 -18.29 -17.37
CA PRO A 297 19.14 -19.19 -17.56
C PRO A 297 18.81 -20.64 -17.20
N ALA A 298 19.38 -21.61 -17.92
CA ALA A 298 19.05 -23.03 -17.79
C ALA A 298 19.36 -23.58 -16.39
N ASP A 299 20.48 -23.17 -15.78
CA ASP A 299 20.86 -23.54 -14.42
C ASP A 299 19.85 -23.05 -13.38
N VAL A 300 19.30 -21.84 -13.56
CA VAL A 300 18.26 -21.25 -12.70
C VAL A 300 16.94 -22.00 -12.89
N GLN A 301 16.59 -22.40 -14.13
CA GLN A 301 15.38 -23.19 -14.40
C GLN A 301 15.43 -24.58 -13.74
N GLN A 302 16.59 -25.26 -13.80
CA GLN A 302 16.77 -26.56 -13.18
C GLN A 302 16.62 -26.51 -11.66
N ASP A 303 17.09 -25.44 -11.03
CA ASP A 303 17.08 -25.26 -9.57
C ASP A 303 15.89 -24.41 -9.06
N MET A 304 14.90 -24.17 -9.90
CA MET A 304 13.80 -23.21 -9.62
C MET A 304 13.03 -23.51 -8.34
N GLU A 305 12.81 -24.78 -8.02
CA GLU A 305 12.07 -25.19 -6.81
C GLU A 305 12.79 -24.79 -5.52
N ASN A 306 14.13 -24.87 -5.52
CA ASN A 306 14.97 -24.49 -4.37
C ASN A 306 15.13 -22.96 -4.27
N ILE A 307 15.31 -22.30 -5.42
CA ILE A 307 15.50 -20.85 -5.48
C ILE A 307 14.22 -20.10 -5.07
N ALA A 308 13.06 -20.56 -5.55
CA ALA A 308 11.78 -19.87 -5.40
C ALA A 308 10.66 -20.82 -4.95
N PRO A 309 10.71 -21.39 -3.73
CA PRO A 309 9.72 -22.34 -3.24
C PRO A 309 8.30 -21.77 -3.17
N MET A 310 8.16 -20.45 -3.10
CA MET A 310 6.87 -19.78 -3.12
C MET A 310 6.11 -19.94 -4.44
N LEU A 311 6.79 -20.27 -5.57
CA LEU A 311 6.08 -20.60 -6.81
C LEU A 311 5.10 -21.75 -6.56
N ARG A 312 5.59 -22.86 -6.01
CA ARG A 312 4.76 -24.05 -5.72
C ARG A 312 3.67 -23.72 -4.67
N LYS A 313 4.04 -23.03 -3.59
CA LYS A 313 3.08 -22.62 -2.53
C LYS A 313 1.92 -21.76 -3.07
N LEU A 314 2.18 -20.97 -4.11
CA LEU A 314 1.18 -20.10 -4.76
C LEU A 314 0.46 -20.81 -5.94
N GLY A 315 0.74 -22.08 -6.21
CA GLY A 315 0.11 -22.86 -7.27
C GLY A 315 0.70 -22.64 -8.67
N TYR A 316 1.89 -22.04 -8.78
CA TYR A 316 2.65 -22.02 -10.03
C TYR A 316 3.53 -23.25 -10.14
N ASN A 317 3.44 -23.97 -11.27
CA ASN A 317 4.34 -25.11 -11.52
C ASN A 317 5.75 -24.60 -11.89
N PRO A 318 6.79 -24.81 -11.05
CA PRO A 318 8.13 -24.33 -11.33
C PRO A 318 8.75 -24.92 -12.62
N LYS A 319 8.28 -26.11 -13.05
CA LYS A 319 8.80 -26.83 -14.21
C LYS A 319 8.05 -26.51 -15.51
N ALA A 320 6.86 -25.90 -15.42
CA ALA A 320 6.08 -25.54 -16.60
C ALA A 320 6.70 -24.35 -17.34
N ASN A 321 7.09 -24.57 -18.60
CA ASN A 321 7.69 -23.54 -19.47
C ASN A 321 7.36 -23.85 -20.94
N PRO A 322 6.34 -23.22 -21.56
CA PRO A 322 5.48 -22.16 -21.01
C PRO A 322 4.51 -22.67 -19.93
N PRO A 323 4.08 -21.82 -19.00
CA PRO A 323 3.03 -22.15 -18.06
C PRO A 323 1.63 -22.04 -18.69
N ASP A 324 0.69 -22.79 -18.17
CA ASP A 324 -0.75 -22.60 -18.43
C ASP A 324 -1.35 -21.77 -17.29
N TYR A 325 -1.85 -20.59 -17.60
CA TYR A 325 -2.52 -19.71 -16.64
C TYR A 325 -4.06 -19.73 -16.79
N GLY A 326 -4.60 -20.48 -17.75
CA GLY A 326 -6.03 -20.56 -18.07
C GLY A 326 -6.42 -19.79 -19.33
N GLN A 327 -7.73 -19.73 -19.57
CA GLN A 327 -8.28 -19.16 -20.81
C GLN A 327 -8.67 -17.68 -20.62
N PRO A 328 -8.31 -16.81 -21.57
CA PRO A 328 -8.67 -15.39 -21.53
C PRO A 328 -10.12 -15.16 -21.98
N ASP A 329 -10.73 -14.11 -21.43
CA ASP A 329 -12.00 -13.58 -21.92
C ASP A 329 -11.85 -13.12 -23.39
N PRO A 330 -12.89 -13.25 -24.24
CA PRO A 330 -12.85 -12.81 -25.65
C PRO A 330 -12.48 -11.33 -25.81
N GLU A 331 -12.91 -10.48 -24.91
CA GLU A 331 -12.56 -9.04 -24.91
C GLU A 331 -11.05 -8.81 -24.78
N VAL A 332 -10.39 -9.60 -23.92
CA VAL A 332 -8.93 -9.50 -23.73
C VAL A 332 -8.17 -9.99 -24.95
N ILE A 333 -8.67 -11.03 -25.63
CA ILE A 333 -8.11 -11.51 -26.91
C ILE A 333 -8.16 -10.37 -27.93
N ASN A 334 -9.34 -9.77 -28.14
CA ASN A 334 -9.52 -8.66 -29.06
C ASN A 334 -8.63 -7.45 -28.72
N ASN A 335 -8.54 -7.08 -27.45
CA ASN A 335 -7.65 -6.01 -26.99
C ASN A 335 -6.18 -6.33 -27.32
N THR A 336 -5.76 -7.58 -27.11
CA THR A 336 -4.39 -8.02 -27.42
C THR A 336 -4.10 -7.91 -28.92
N GLU A 337 -4.99 -8.35 -29.76
CA GLU A 337 -4.84 -8.21 -31.23
C GLU A 337 -4.76 -6.76 -31.65
N ARG A 338 -5.63 -5.89 -31.13
CA ARG A 338 -5.59 -4.43 -31.42
C ARG A 338 -4.26 -3.81 -31.00
N VAL A 339 -3.74 -4.18 -29.83
CA VAL A 339 -2.45 -3.69 -29.33
C VAL A 339 -1.31 -4.18 -30.23
N LEU A 340 -1.31 -5.45 -30.65
CA LEU A 340 -0.28 -6.03 -31.51
C LEU A 340 -0.29 -5.43 -32.94
N ARG A 341 -1.47 -5.13 -33.48
CA ARG A 341 -1.60 -4.45 -34.81
C ARG A 341 -1.23 -2.97 -34.76
N GLY A 342 -1.02 -2.40 -33.56
CA GLY A 342 -0.79 -0.96 -33.40
C GLY A 342 -2.06 -0.11 -33.56
N ASP A 343 -3.24 -0.73 -33.53
CA ASP A 343 -4.54 -0.04 -33.67
C ASP A 343 -4.92 0.74 -32.39
N PHE A 344 -4.17 0.54 -31.32
CA PHE A 344 -4.28 1.34 -30.11
C PHE A 344 -3.43 2.59 -30.22
N LYS A 345 -4.07 3.72 -30.56
CA LYS A 345 -3.41 5.03 -30.63
C LYS A 345 -3.30 5.61 -29.22
N THR A 346 -2.09 5.59 -28.68
CA THR A 346 -1.80 6.38 -27.45
C THR A 346 -2.16 7.84 -27.70
N PRO A 347 -3.09 8.45 -26.93
CA PRO A 347 -3.43 9.85 -27.09
C PRO A 347 -2.19 10.75 -27.07
N MET A 348 -2.13 11.79 -27.91
CA MET A 348 -0.95 12.65 -28.04
C MET A 348 -0.47 13.21 -26.69
N ARG A 349 -1.41 13.55 -25.79
CA ARG A 349 -1.13 14.02 -24.43
C ARG A 349 -0.36 13.00 -23.58
N LEU A 350 -0.57 11.69 -23.83
CA LEU A 350 0.10 10.60 -23.11
C LEU A 350 1.43 10.20 -23.76
N LYS A 351 1.64 10.48 -25.05
CA LYS A 351 2.93 10.24 -25.73
C LYS A 351 4.08 10.95 -25.04
N ARG A 352 3.87 12.19 -24.55
CA ARG A 352 4.87 12.94 -23.79
C ARG A 352 5.20 12.31 -22.44
N LEU A 353 4.27 11.58 -21.82
CA LEU A 353 4.51 10.85 -20.56
C LEU A 353 5.37 9.60 -20.78
N VAL A 354 5.21 8.94 -21.92
CA VAL A 354 5.91 7.69 -22.25
C VAL A 354 7.31 7.96 -22.83
N GLN A 355 7.49 9.06 -23.60
CA GLN A 355 8.77 9.39 -24.23
C GLN A 355 9.86 9.86 -23.25
N VAL A 356 9.50 10.31 -22.07
CA VAL A 356 10.45 10.66 -21.01
C VAL A 356 10.74 9.43 -20.17
N SER A 357 11.34 8.39 -20.77
CA SER A 357 12.15 7.45 -19.97
C SER A 357 13.28 8.26 -19.36
N PRO A 358 13.46 8.26 -18.04
CA PRO A 358 14.55 9.01 -17.42
C PRO A 358 15.86 8.52 -18.03
N LYS A 359 16.62 9.45 -18.59
CA LYS A 359 18.05 9.24 -18.82
C LYS A 359 18.61 8.67 -17.52
N ILE A 360 19.31 7.59 -17.64
CA ILE A 360 19.98 6.83 -16.58
C ILE A 360 20.55 7.83 -15.56
N VAL A 361 20.05 7.79 -14.34
CA VAL A 361 20.75 8.36 -13.19
C VAL A 361 22.10 7.67 -13.18
N SER A 362 23.18 8.45 -13.25
CA SER A 362 24.55 7.94 -13.31
C SER A 362 24.82 7.06 -12.09
N LYS A 363 25.78 6.12 -12.20
CA LYS A 363 26.15 5.21 -11.09
C LYS A 363 26.49 5.95 -9.80
N GLU A 364 26.88 7.22 -9.86
CA GLU A 364 27.26 8.07 -8.73
C GLU A 364 26.07 8.41 -7.80
N ASP A 365 24.84 8.53 -8.34
CA ASP A 365 23.64 8.85 -7.52
C ASP A 365 23.09 7.64 -6.74
N THR A 366 23.56 6.43 -7.04
CA THR A 366 23.11 5.19 -6.36
C THR A 366 24.01 4.81 -5.17
N GLU A 367 25.24 5.30 -5.11
CA GLU A 367 26.20 4.98 -4.03
C GLU A 367 26.07 5.92 -2.81
N GLN A 368 25.62 7.15 -2.98
CA GLN A 368 25.48 8.10 -1.89
C GLN A 368 24.45 7.70 -0.82
N PRO A 369 23.24 7.26 -1.13
CA PRO A 369 22.26 6.87 -0.10
C PRO A 369 22.68 5.63 0.72
N GLU A 370 23.42 4.70 0.12
CA GLU A 370 23.92 3.52 0.85
C GLU A 370 25.06 3.85 1.81
N LYS A 371 25.93 4.78 1.44
CA LYS A 371 27.03 5.25 2.31
C LYS A 371 26.50 6.06 3.48
N GLU A 372 25.52 6.94 3.28
CA GLU A 372 24.85 7.67 4.35
C GLU A 372 24.10 6.74 5.30
N MET A 373 23.37 5.76 4.77
CA MET A 373 22.64 4.80 5.60
C MET A 373 23.56 3.86 6.39
N ARG A 374 24.70 3.46 5.83
CA ARG A 374 25.72 2.68 6.56
C ARG A 374 26.43 3.50 7.64
N SER A 375 26.64 4.80 7.43
CA SER A 375 27.23 5.67 8.45
C SER A 375 26.31 5.93 9.63
N ILE A 376 24.99 5.93 9.42
CA ILE A 376 23.97 6.08 10.48
C ILE A 376 23.79 4.76 11.27
N ILE A 377 24.09 3.61 10.67
CA ILE A 377 23.98 2.29 11.32
C ILE A 377 25.26 1.92 12.10
N MET A 378 26.40 2.59 11.83
CA MET A 378 27.68 2.33 12.49
C MET A 378 28.08 3.41 13.52
N GLN A 379 27.24 4.38 13.81
CA GLN A 379 27.33 5.29 14.96
C GLN A 379 26.29 4.90 16.01
#